data_82b5cc31c5d6f4498ed7c4c4c0db10ae
#
_entry.id   82b5cc31c5d6f4498ed7c4c4c0db10ae
#
_cell.length_a   1.000
_cell.length_b   1.000
_cell.length_c   1.000
_cell.angle_alpha   90.00
_cell.angle_beta   90.00
_cell.angle_gamma   90.00
#
_symmetry.space_group_name_H-M   'P 1'
#
loop_
_entity.id
_entity.type
_entity.pdbx_description
1 polymer ?
#
loop_
_entity_poly.entity_id
_entity_poly.type
_entity_poly.pdbx_seq_one_letter_code
_entity_poly.pdbx_strand_id
1 'polypeptide(L)'
;MLFTADVLAKGAISQKYSVTYFSSQNGVEDGLVNDIIQDHKGLLWFATWNGLYRFDGYNFKNYKSNMEDLGGLTNDRLLDIVEDKFGCIWVLCYDSTCYRFNPDKEVFEPVIQKTVNNFRSISVLPNGIVWLLCEDGSAVRVVTAPEDLSMTFQFYSSRENTLATGKIRSVFMDSKLQEWLLTDEGYIDYMIQNFLLFLCLIVEKVRKYLFILQQSWKNIYI
;
A
#
# COMPACT_ATOMS: atom_id res chain seq x y z
N MET A 1 18.59 26.82 -2.61
CA MET A 1 17.95 28.14 -2.58
C MET A 1 16.78 28.03 -1.62
N LEU A 2 16.79 28.82 -0.53
CA LEU A 2 15.69 28.82 0.45
C LEU A 2 14.65 29.86 0.01
N PHE A 3 13.42 29.44 -0.25
CA PHE A 3 12.29 30.33 -0.45
C PHE A 3 11.38 30.28 0.77
N THR A 4 11.05 31.41 1.32
CA THR A 4 9.98 31.55 2.33
C THR A 4 8.73 32.06 1.62
N ALA A 5 7.65 31.28 1.66
CA ALA A 5 6.35 31.70 1.16
C ALA A 5 5.41 31.96 2.34
N ASP A 6 4.80 33.14 2.40
CA ASP A 6 3.74 33.46 3.36
C ASP A 6 2.38 33.07 2.72
N VAL A 7 1.71 32.09 3.28
CA VAL A 7 0.34 31.74 2.89
C VAL A 7 -0.62 32.40 3.87
N LEU A 8 -1.31 33.44 3.40
CA LEU A 8 -2.35 34.16 4.16
C LEU A 8 -3.71 33.49 3.92
N ALA A 9 -4.15 32.65 4.84
CA ALA A 9 -5.55 32.26 4.92
C ALA A 9 -6.32 33.24 5.81
N LYS A 10 -7.44 33.79 5.33
CA LYS A 10 -8.30 34.72 6.09
C LYS A 10 -8.70 34.09 7.43
N GLY A 11 -8.15 34.62 8.53
CA GLY A 11 -8.51 34.24 9.90
C GLY A 11 -7.62 33.18 10.56
N ALA A 12 -6.49 32.82 9.95
CA ALA A 12 -5.57 31.83 10.51
C ALA A 12 -4.25 32.49 10.96
N ILE A 13 -3.62 31.89 11.96
CA ILE A 13 -2.27 32.20 12.42
C ILE A 13 -1.33 32.12 11.22
N SER A 14 -0.53 33.19 10.99
CA SER A 14 0.51 33.19 9.95
C SER A 14 1.53 32.09 10.25
N GLN A 15 1.45 30.99 9.53
CA GLN A 15 2.41 29.91 9.62
C GLN A 15 3.49 30.13 8.55
N LYS A 16 4.73 30.33 8.99
CA LYS A 16 5.89 30.42 8.07
C LYS A 16 6.31 29.02 7.65
N TYR A 17 6.29 28.78 6.35
CA TYR A 17 6.79 27.54 5.76
C TYR A 17 8.18 27.79 5.17
N SER A 18 9.10 26.86 5.40
CA SER A 18 10.38 26.79 4.71
C SER A 18 10.26 25.73 3.60
N VAL A 19 10.62 26.10 2.37
CA VAL A 19 10.59 25.19 1.22
C VAL A 19 12.02 24.85 0.83
N THR A 20 12.34 23.58 0.81
CA THR A 20 13.64 23.06 0.35
C THR A 20 13.43 22.29 -0.95
N TYR A 21 14.22 22.62 -1.96
CA TYR A 21 14.20 21.91 -3.25
C TYR A 21 15.31 20.86 -3.27
N PHE A 22 14.94 19.64 -3.64
CA PHE A 22 15.87 18.57 -3.91
C PHE A 22 15.91 18.30 -5.43
N SER A 23 17.07 17.97 -5.95
CA SER A 23 17.31 17.71 -7.38
C SER A 23 18.34 16.61 -7.53
N SER A 24 18.71 16.30 -8.76
CA SER A 24 19.77 15.33 -9.07
C SER A 24 21.10 15.64 -8.37
N GLN A 25 21.40 16.90 -8.09
CA GLN A 25 22.57 17.31 -7.31
C GLN A 25 22.48 16.88 -5.82
N ASN A 26 21.28 16.60 -5.32
CA ASN A 26 21.03 16.15 -3.95
C ASN A 26 20.74 14.64 -3.89
N GLY A 27 20.98 13.91 -4.97
CA GLY A 27 20.81 12.45 -5.03
C GLY A 27 19.38 11.98 -5.39
N VAL A 28 18.50 12.89 -5.80
CA VAL A 28 17.19 12.54 -6.37
C VAL A 28 17.29 12.66 -7.89
N GLU A 29 17.40 11.54 -8.57
CA GLU A 29 17.36 11.54 -10.04
C GLU A 29 15.98 12.00 -10.53
N ASP A 30 15.94 12.67 -11.68
CA ASP A 30 14.70 13.12 -12.28
C ASP A 30 13.75 11.94 -12.51
N GLY A 31 12.60 11.99 -11.89
CA GLY A 31 11.61 10.92 -11.98
C GLY A 31 10.27 11.35 -11.39
N LEU A 32 9.21 10.72 -11.89
CA LEU A 32 7.88 10.90 -11.35
C LEU A 32 7.79 10.23 -9.98
N VAL A 33 7.34 10.96 -8.97
CA VAL A 33 6.98 10.41 -7.66
C VAL A 33 5.50 10.04 -7.70
N ASN A 34 5.19 8.78 -7.52
CA ASN A 34 3.83 8.24 -7.55
C ASN A 34 3.22 8.16 -6.16
N ASP A 35 4.03 7.83 -5.15
CA ASP A 35 3.56 7.70 -3.78
C ASP A 35 4.64 8.04 -2.77
N ILE A 36 4.23 8.46 -1.56
CA ILE A 36 5.10 8.86 -0.45
C ILE A 36 4.50 8.37 0.85
N ILE A 37 5.31 7.69 1.65
CA ILE A 37 4.95 7.30 3.02
C ILE A 37 6.03 7.73 4.02
N GLN A 38 5.63 7.88 5.28
CA GLN A 38 6.56 7.96 6.40
C GLN A 38 6.47 6.66 7.19
N ASP A 39 7.63 6.00 7.40
CA ASP A 39 7.68 4.77 8.17
C ASP A 39 7.63 5.03 9.69
N HIS A 40 7.49 3.94 10.46
CA HIS A 40 7.45 4.01 11.93
C HIS A 40 8.74 4.55 12.56
N LYS A 41 9.87 4.59 11.83
CA LYS A 41 11.15 5.17 12.26
C LYS A 41 11.24 6.66 11.91
N GLY A 42 10.24 7.20 11.19
CA GLY A 42 10.19 8.61 10.76
C GLY A 42 10.91 8.88 9.44
N LEU A 43 11.42 7.86 8.74
CA LEU A 43 12.03 7.99 7.43
C LEU A 43 10.95 8.16 6.36
N LEU A 44 11.23 8.98 5.34
CA LEU A 44 10.33 9.11 4.21
C LEU A 44 10.74 8.15 3.09
N TRP A 45 9.76 7.49 2.51
CA TRP A 45 9.92 6.59 1.38
C TRP A 45 9.13 7.10 0.20
N PHE A 46 9.71 6.98 -0.99
CA PHE A 46 9.13 7.48 -2.23
C PHE A 46 9.11 6.38 -3.28
N ALA A 47 7.91 6.05 -3.77
CA ALA A 47 7.75 5.25 -4.97
C ALA A 47 7.96 6.14 -6.19
N THR A 48 8.95 5.84 -7.00
CA THR A 48 9.27 6.65 -8.18
C THR A 48 9.36 5.80 -9.44
N TRP A 49 9.46 6.45 -10.60
CA TRP A 49 9.78 5.76 -11.86
C TRP A 49 11.26 5.36 -11.98
N ASN A 50 12.06 5.65 -10.96
CA ASN A 50 13.49 5.42 -10.94
C ASN A 50 13.97 4.70 -9.69
N GLY A 51 13.15 3.81 -9.16
CA GLY A 51 13.40 3.02 -7.96
C GLY A 51 12.68 3.51 -6.71
N LEU A 52 13.00 2.86 -5.60
CA LEU A 52 12.55 3.18 -4.27
C LEU A 52 13.56 4.09 -3.60
N TYR A 53 13.15 5.30 -3.21
CA TYR A 53 14.00 6.22 -2.47
C TYR A 53 13.64 6.23 -1.00
N ARG A 54 14.66 6.29 -0.15
CA ARG A 54 14.55 6.55 1.28
C ARG A 54 15.23 7.87 1.62
N PHE A 55 14.60 8.71 2.41
CA PHE A 55 15.11 9.99 2.89
C PHE A 55 15.16 10.03 4.42
N ASP A 56 16.31 10.37 4.98
CA ASP A 56 16.57 10.43 6.42
C ASP A 56 16.52 11.86 7.01
N GLY A 57 16.06 12.82 6.21
CA GLY A 57 16.08 14.24 6.54
C GLY A 57 17.28 14.99 5.97
N TYR A 58 18.32 14.30 5.53
CA TYR A 58 19.57 14.85 5.00
C TYR A 58 19.95 14.26 3.65
N ASN A 59 19.86 12.94 3.52
CA ASN A 59 20.35 12.20 2.35
C ASN A 59 19.27 11.33 1.76
N PHE A 60 19.33 11.17 0.44
CA PHE A 60 18.54 10.19 -0.29
C PHE A 60 19.37 8.92 -0.54
N LYS A 61 18.77 7.77 -0.27
CA LYS A 61 19.28 6.47 -0.69
C LYS A 61 18.32 5.86 -1.70
N ASN A 62 18.85 5.45 -2.86
CA ASN A 62 18.06 4.84 -3.91
C ASN A 62 18.29 3.33 -3.97
N TYR A 63 17.21 2.59 -4.13
CA TYR A 63 17.17 1.14 -4.31
C TYR A 63 16.56 0.86 -5.69
N LYS A 64 17.35 0.30 -6.59
CA LYS A 64 17.00 0.01 -7.99
C LYS A 64 17.09 -1.47 -8.29
N SER A 65 16.53 -1.84 -9.44
CA SER A 65 16.76 -3.15 -10.04
C SER A 65 18.24 -3.36 -10.34
N ASN A 66 18.73 -4.52 -9.97
CA ASN A 66 20.07 -4.97 -10.32
C ASN A 66 19.96 -6.31 -11.05
N MET A 67 20.39 -6.37 -12.30
CA MET A 67 20.33 -7.61 -13.10
C MET A 67 21.20 -8.74 -12.54
N GLU A 68 22.17 -8.41 -11.68
CA GLU A 68 23.04 -9.40 -11.03
C GLU A 68 22.42 -9.95 -9.73
N ASP A 69 21.36 -9.31 -9.22
CA ASP A 69 20.72 -9.69 -7.97
C ASP A 69 19.46 -10.52 -8.26
N LEU A 70 19.56 -11.83 -8.08
CA LEU A 70 18.47 -12.80 -8.32
C LEU A 70 17.21 -12.54 -7.45
N GLY A 71 17.28 -11.67 -6.47
CA GLY A 71 16.18 -11.26 -5.59
C GLY A 71 15.76 -9.80 -5.69
N GLY A 72 16.40 -9.01 -6.56
CA GLY A 72 16.14 -7.57 -6.70
C GLY A 72 14.85 -7.24 -7.45
N LEU A 73 14.52 -5.95 -7.49
CA LEU A 73 13.43 -5.43 -8.33
C LEU A 73 13.68 -5.81 -9.79
N THR A 74 12.64 -6.24 -10.50
CA THR A 74 12.68 -6.45 -11.95
C THR A 74 12.31 -5.20 -12.73
N ASN A 75 11.69 -4.21 -12.08
CA ASN A 75 11.23 -2.98 -12.68
C ASN A 75 11.39 -1.81 -11.71
N ASP A 76 12.08 -0.75 -12.14
CA ASP A 76 12.29 0.46 -11.33
C ASP A 76 11.07 1.39 -11.28
N ARG A 77 10.05 1.15 -12.10
CA ARG A 77 8.85 1.99 -12.11
C ARG A 77 7.89 1.51 -11.04
N LEU A 78 7.85 2.25 -9.93
CA LEU A 78 7.02 1.93 -8.77
C LEU A 78 5.75 2.77 -8.80
N LEU A 79 4.62 2.15 -8.45
CA LEU A 79 3.30 2.79 -8.43
C LEU A 79 2.83 3.15 -7.03
N ASP A 80 3.03 2.24 -6.08
CA ASP A 80 2.40 2.31 -4.75
C ASP A 80 3.33 1.68 -3.73
N ILE A 81 3.36 2.23 -2.51
CA ILE A 81 4.15 1.70 -1.40
C ILE A 81 3.36 1.78 -0.09
N VAL A 82 3.51 0.78 0.74
CA VAL A 82 2.93 0.77 2.09
C VAL A 82 3.91 0.11 3.06
N GLU A 83 3.86 0.50 4.33
CA GLU A 83 4.60 -0.16 5.39
C GLU A 83 3.71 -1.16 6.12
N ASP A 84 4.22 -2.37 6.38
CA ASP A 84 3.52 -3.33 7.23
C ASP A 84 3.91 -3.17 8.71
N LYS A 85 3.21 -3.88 9.60
CA LYS A 85 3.46 -3.82 11.05
C LYS A 85 4.83 -4.29 11.49
N PHE A 86 5.59 -4.92 10.60
CA PHE A 86 6.95 -5.41 10.87
C PHE A 86 8.03 -4.44 10.36
N GLY A 87 7.61 -3.31 9.79
CA GLY A 87 8.50 -2.30 9.22
C GLY A 87 9.03 -2.66 7.84
N CYS A 88 8.48 -3.68 7.19
CA CYS A 88 8.79 -3.98 5.80
C CYS A 88 7.98 -3.06 4.86
N ILE A 89 8.62 -2.59 3.80
CA ILE A 89 8.00 -1.74 2.78
C ILE A 89 7.53 -2.62 1.63
N TRP A 90 6.22 -2.64 1.40
CA TRP A 90 5.64 -3.30 0.25
C TRP A 90 5.64 -2.37 -0.93
N VAL A 91 6.01 -2.89 -2.09
CA VAL A 91 6.21 -2.11 -3.31
C VAL A 91 5.44 -2.75 -4.45
N LEU A 92 4.58 -1.96 -5.10
CA LEU A 92 3.88 -2.34 -6.32
C LEU A 92 4.57 -1.70 -7.52
N CYS A 93 4.97 -2.51 -8.49
CA CYS A 93 5.61 -2.06 -9.72
C CYS A 93 4.59 -1.83 -10.84
N TYR A 94 4.98 -1.05 -11.85
CA TYR A 94 4.16 -0.72 -13.02
C TYR A 94 3.81 -1.96 -13.87
N ASP A 95 4.62 -3.00 -13.84
CA ASP A 95 4.37 -4.30 -14.50
C ASP A 95 3.47 -5.22 -13.67
N SER A 96 2.79 -4.67 -12.65
CA SER A 96 1.89 -5.38 -11.74
C SER A 96 2.56 -6.45 -10.88
N THR A 97 3.88 -6.42 -10.76
CA THR A 97 4.61 -7.24 -9.78
C THR A 97 4.64 -6.56 -8.41
N CYS A 98 4.72 -7.35 -7.36
CA CYS A 98 4.79 -6.86 -5.98
C CYS A 98 6.00 -7.45 -5.27
N TYR A 99 6.66 -6.61 -4.47
CA TYR A 99 7.80 -6.99 -3.65
C TYR A 99 7.59 -6.53 -2.21
N ARG A 100 8.17 -7.27 -1.28
CA ARG A 100 8.35 -6.86 0.10
C ARG A 100 9.83 -6.52 0.31
N PHE A 101 10.12 -5.27 0.63
CA PHE A 101 11.46 -4.81 0.96
C PHE A 101 11.68 -4.82 2.47
N ASN A 102 12.73 -5.48 2.91
CA ASN A 102 13.18 -5.45 4.30
C ASN A 102 14.24 -4.36 4.47
N PRO A 103 13.95 -3.24 5.17
CA PRO A 103 14.88 -2.13 5.29
C PRO A 103 16.14 -2.43 6.10
N ASP A 104 16.07 -3.39 7.03
CA ASP A 104 17.21 -3.75 7.88
C ASP A 104 18.21 -4.65 7.13
N LYS A 105 17.71 -5.52 6.26
CA LYS A 105 18.53 -6.39 5.40
C LYS A 105 18.85 -5.77 4.04
N GLU A 106 18.09 -4.74 3.65
CA GLU A 106 18.11 -4.09 2.33
C GLU A 106 17.88 -5.06 1.16
N VAL A 107 16.95 -6.00 1.34
CA VAL A 107 16.63 -7.05 0.37
C VAL A 107 15.17 -6.96 -0.04
N PHE A 108 14.93 -7.08 -1.36
CA PHE A 108 13.59 -7.27 -1.91
C PHE A 108 13.25 -8.75 -1.95
N GLU A 109 12.08 -9.11 -1.46
CA GLU A 109 11.50 -10.44 -1.57
C GLU A 109 10.33 -10.39 -2.54
N PRO A 110 10.40 -11.08 -3.69
CA PRO A 110 9.29 -11.06 -4.65
C PRO A 110 8.09 -11.80 -4.06
N VAL A 111 6.91 -11.20 -4.19
CA VAL A 111 5.65 -11.84 -3.86
C VAL A 111 5.20 -12.68 -5.05
N ILE A 112 5.72 -13.91 -5.12
CA ILE A 112 5.46 -14.82 -6.24
C ILE A 112 4.26 -15.69 -5.89
N GLN A 113 3.22 -15.64 -6.74
CA GLN A 113 2.10 -16.55 -6.69
C GLN A 113 2.00 -17.30 -8.00
N LYS A 114 1.90 -18.63 -7.93
CA LYS A 114 1.86 -19.50 -9.11
C LYS A 114 0.68 -19.23 -10.06
N THR A 115 -0.37 -18.57 -9.56
CA THR A 115 -1.64 -18.39 -10.28
C THR A 115 -2.05 -16.95 -10.51
N VAL A 116 -1.42 -15.96 -9.83
CA VAL A 116 -1.81 -14.55 -9.90
C VAL A 116 -0.57 -13.67 -9.87
N ASN A 117 -0.36 -12.87 -10.89
CA ASN A 117 0.81 -11.98 -11.00
C ASN A 117 0.45 -10.54 -11.40
N ASN A 118 -0.84 -10.22 -11.49
CA ASN A 118 -1.27 -8.89 -11.93
C ASN A 118 -1.89 -8.14 -10.75
N PHE A 119 -1.05 -7.68 -9.84
CA PHE A 119 -1.48 -6.87 -8.71
C PHE A 119 -1.73 -5.43 -9.16
N ARG A 120 -2.83 -4.82 -8.66
CA ARG A 120 -3.22 -3.43 -8.97
C ARG A 120 -3.19 -2.49 -7.78
N SER A 121 -3.24 -3.03 -6.56
CA SER A 121 -3.14 -2.22 -5.33
C SER A 121 -2.77 -3.06 -4.12
N ILE A 122 -2.16 -2.41 -3.16
CA ILE A 122 -1.77 -2.97 -1.87
C ILE A 122 -2.61 -2.29 -0.78
N SER A 123 -3.04 -3.06 0.22
CA SER A 123 -3.71 -2.52 1.40
C SER A 123 -3.17 -3.21 2.65
N VAL A 124 -2.74 -2.43 3.63
CA VAL A 124 -2.33 -2.95 4.95
C VAL A 124 -3.43 -2.63 5.95
N LEU A 125 -3.94 -3.66 6.62
CA LEU A 125 -4.96 -3.52 7.63
C LEU A 125 -4.33 -3.25 9.01
N PRO A 126 -5.07 -2.63 9.96
CA PRO A 126 -4.56 -2.31 11.30
C PRO A 126 -4.03 -3.52 12.09
N ASN A 127 -4.47 -4.74 11.80
CA ASN A 127 -3.93 -5.98 12.36
C ASN A 127 -2.60 -6.41 11.70
N GLY A 128 -2.13 -5.68 10.69
CA GLY A 128 -0.91 -5.94 9.94
C GLY A 128 -1.04 -7.00 8.85
N ILE A 129 -2.25 -7.42 8.53
CA ILE A 129 -2.52 -8.28 7.38
C ILE A 129 -2.44 -7.43 6.11
N VAL A 130 -1.76 -7.95 5.11
CA VAL A 130 -1.61 -7.30 3.81
C VAL A 130 -2.57 -7.94 2.81
N TRP A 131 -3.29 -7.13 2.07
CA TRP A 131 -4.14 -7.54 0.98
C TRP A 131 -3.61 -7.00 -0.34
N LEU A 132 -3.43 -7.89 -1.30
CA LEU A 132 -3.05 -7.57 -2.67
C LEU A 132 -4.27 -7.77 -3.56
N LEU A 133 -4.76 -6.71 -4.17
CA LEU A 133 -5.88 -6.77 -5.09
C LEU A 133 -5.36 -6.94 -6.52
N CYS A 134 -6.03 -7.78 -7.30
CA CYS A 134 -5.62 -8.14 -8.65
C CYS A 134 -6.51 -7.48 -9.71
N GLU A 135 -5.98 -7.34 -10.92
CA GLU A 135 -6.69 -6.76 -12.07
C GLU A 135 -7.94 -7.57 -12.46
N ASP A 136 -7.88 -8.89 -12.33
CA ASP A 136 -9.02 -9.76 -12.63
C ASP A 136 -10.13 -9.71 -11.57
N GLY A 137 -9.90 -9.00 -10.48
CA GLY A 137 -10.82 -8.84 -9.35
C GLY A 137 -10.67 -9.89 -8.27
N SER A 138 -9.70 -10.78 -8.39
CA SER A 138 -9.28 -11.64 -7.28
C SER A 138 -8.46 -10.86 -6.26
N ALA A 139 -8.19 -11.45 -5.10
CA ALA A 139 -7.30 -10.89 -4.10
C ALA A 139 -6.49 -11.96 -3.39
N VAL A 140 -5.36 -11.54 -2.86
CA VAL A 140 -4.47 -12.36 -2.05
C VAL A 140 -4.37 -11.74 -0.67
N ARG A 141 -4.72 -12.51 0.34
CA ARG A 141 -4.51 -12.15 1.74
C ARG A 141 -3.18 -12.73 2.19
N VAL A 142 -2.29 -11.86 2.67
CA VAL A 142 -0.96 -12.25 3.12
C VAL A 142 -0.86 -12.10 4.62
N VAL A 143 -0.52 -13.19 5.28
CA VAL A 143 -0.25 -13.23 6.71
C VAL A 143 1.24 -13.47 6.91
N THR A 144 1.89 -12.55 7.61
CA THR A 144 3.31 -12.65 7.94
C THR A 144 3.48 -13.20 9.34
N ALA A 145 4.27 -14.26 9.48
CA ALA A 145 4.63 -14.82 10.77
C ALA A 145 5.64 -13.90 11.48
N PRO A 146 5.43 -13.58 12.77
CA PRO A 146 6.32 -12.68 13.51
C PRO A 146 7.69 -13.27 13.79
N GLU A 147 7.83 -14.59 13.82
CA GLU A 147 9.05 -15.28 14.25
C GLU A 147 10.16 -15.19 13.22
N ASP A 148 9.84 -15.35 11.95
CA ASP A 148 10.81 -15.45 10.86
C ASP A 148 10.47 -14.55 9.65
N LEU A 149 9.36 -13.81 9.75
CA LEU A 149 8.80 -12.99 8.69
C LEU A 149 8.36 -13.79 7.44
N SER A 150 8.18 -15.11 7.56
CA SER A 150 7.64 -15.92 6.47
C SER A 150 6.20 -15.52 6.13
N MET A 151 5.86 -15.58 4.84
CA MET A 151 4.55 -15.19 4.32
C MET A 151 3.71 -16.42 4.00
N THR A 152 2.46 -16.41 4.43
CA THR A 152 1.42 -17.36 4.00
C THR A 152 0.35 -16.61 3.19
N PHE A 153 -0.15 -17.26 2.15
CA PHE A 153 -1.03 -16.65 1.16
C PHE A 153 -2.36 -17.36 1.10
N GLN A 154 -3.45 -16.60 1.10
CA GLN A 154 -4.81 -17.09 0.93
C GLN A 154 -5.44 -16.38 -0.27
N PHE A 155 -6.02 -17.18 -1.18
CA PHE A 155 -6.63 -16.68 -2.42
C PHE A 155 -8.12 -16.51 -2.28
N TYR A 156 -8.63 -15.42 -2.85
CA TYR A 156 -10.06 -15.12 -2.91
C TYR A 156 -10.44 -14.74 -4.34
N SER A 157 -11.36 -15.48 -4.92
CA SER A 157 -11.81 -15.30 -6.29
C SER A 157 -13.25 -15.81 -6.44
N SER A 158 -14.06 -15.08 -7.21
CA SER A 158 -15.40 -15.57 -7.58
C SER A 158 -15.37 -16.81 -8.45
N ARG A 159 -14.27 -17.04 -9.20
CA ARG A 159 -14.09 -18.23 -10.03
C ARG A 159 -13.88 -19.51 -9.22
N GLU A 160 -13.30 -19.38 -8.04
CA GLU A 160 -13.02 -20.52 -7.13
C GLU A 160 -14.10 -20.67 -6.06
N ASN A 161 -15.23 -19.95 -6.20
CA ASN A 161 -16.33 -19.93 -5.22
C ASN A 161 -15.89 -19.51 -3.80
N THR A 162 -14.79 -18.80 -3.67
CA THR A 162 -14.31 -18.26 -2.40
C THR A 162 -14.89 -16.87 -2.11
N LEU A 163 -15.63 -16.28 -3.05
CA LEU A 163 -16.38 -15.03 -2.95
C LEU A 163 -17.81 -15.23 -3.42
N ALA A 164 -18.72 -14.39 -2.94
CA ALA A 164 -20.13 -14.46 -3.33
C ALA A 164 -20.31 -14.16 -4.82
N THR A 165 -19.89 -12.98 -5.25
CA THR A 165 -19.93 -12.55 -6.67
C THR A 165 -19.05 -11.31 -6.87
N GLY A 166 -18.74 -11.01 -8.15
CA GLY A 166 -18.07 -9.78 -8.53
C GLY A 166 -16.56 -9.76 -8.31
N LYS A 167 -15.99 -8.60 -8.56
CA LYS A 167 -14.57 -8.34 -8.38
C LYS A 167 -14.34 -7.58 -7.07
N ILE A 168 -13.36 -7.99 -6.29
CA ILE A 168 -13.01 -7.26 -5.06
C ILE A 168 -12.52 -5.87 -5.45
N ARG A 169 -13.18 -4.85 -4.91
CA ARG A 169 -12.84 -3.44 -5.14
C ARG A 169 -11.97 -2.87 -4.03
N SER A 170 -12.27 -3.21 -2.79
CA SER A 170 -11.53 -2.73 -1.63
C SER A 170 -11.68 -3.68 -0.45
N VAL A 171 -10.73 -3.57 0.46
CA VAL A 171 -10.71 -4.29 1.73
C VAL A 171 -10.64 -3.25 2.86
N PHE A 172 -11.34 -3.49 3.95
CA PHE A 172 -11.26 -2.65 5.14
C PHE A 172 -11.45 -3.48 6.41
N MET A 173 -11.11 -2.91 7.54
CA MET A 173 -11.27 -3.52 8.84
C MET A 173 -12.13 -2.62 9.72
N ASP A 174 -13.06 -3.21 10.46
CA ASP A 174 -13.88 -2.47 11.42
C ASP A 174 -13.22 -2.38 12.82
N SER A 175 -13.87 -1.66 13.73
CA SER A 175 -13.40 -1.47 15.11
C SER A 175 -13.34 -2.77 15.94
N LYS A 176 -13.93 -3.85 15.44
CA LYS A 176 -13.89 -5.19 16.06
C LYS A 176 -12.82 -6.08 15.46
N LEU A 177 -11.93 -5.51 14.63
CA LEU A 177 -10.88 -6.19 13.89
C LEU A 177 -11.42 -7.22 12.89
N GLN A 178 -12.60 -6.99 12.35
CA GLN A 178 -13.22 -7.83 11.35
C GLN A 178 -12.89 -7.31 9.96
N GLU A 179 -12.48 -8.21 9.07
CA GLU A 179 -12.09 -7.86 7.71
C GLU A 179 -13.31 -7.93 6.78
N TRP A 180 -13.48 -6.92 5.96
CA TRP A 180 -14.60 -6.76 5.04
C TRP A 180 -14.09 -6.59 3.62
N LEU A 181 -14.67 -7.32 2.69
CA LEU A 181 -14.38 -7.24 1.27
C LEU A 181 -15.57 -6.61 0.55
N LEU A 182 -15.33 -5.50 -0.14
CA LEU A 182 -16.34 -4.85 -0.98
C LEU A 182 -16.10 -5.23 -2.43
N THR A 183 -17.12 -5.73 -3.10
CA THR A 183 -17.08 -6.03 -4.53
C THR A 183 -17.63 -4.87 -5.38
N ASP A 184 -17.34 -4.88 -6.68
CA ASP A 184 -17.82 -3.88 -7.65
C ASP A 184 -19.34 -3.96 -7.89
N GLU A 185 -19.93 -5.13 -7.67
CA GLU A 185 -21.39 -5.34 -7.72
C GLU A 185 -22.11 -4.88 -6.45
N GLY A 186 -21.35 -4.43 -5.45
CA GLY A 186 -21.91 -3.90 -4.20
C GLY A 186 -22.19 -4.95 -3.14
N TYR A 187 -21.67 -6.17 -3.30
CA TYR A 187 -21.71 -7.17 -2.24
C TYR A 187 -20.61 -6.92 -1.23
N ILE A 188 -20.88 -7.30 0.01
CA ILE A 188 -19.91 -7.27 1.10
C ILE A 188 -19.72 -8.69 1.59
N ASP A 189 -18.49 -9.18 1.51
CA ASP A 189 -18.06 -10.41 2.12
C ASP A 189 -17.33 -10.12 3.43
N TYR A 190 -17.57 -10.94 4.42
CA TYR A 190 -17.12 -10.75 5.78
C TYR A 190 -16.31 -11.95 6.26
N MET A 191 -15.16 -11.70 6.87
CA MET A 191 -14.29 -12.74 7.37
C MET A 191 -14.44 -12.94 8.87
N ILE A 192 -14.80 -14.16 9.30
CA ILE A 192 -14.76 -14.57 10.69
C ILE A 192 -13.69 -15.65 10.84
N GLN A 193 -12.67 -15.40 11.67
CA GLN A 193 -11.66 -16.37 12.07
C GLN A 193 -11.09 -17.19 10.88
N ASN A 194 -10.73 -16.50 9.78
CA ASN A 194 -10.25 -17.10 8.51
C ASN A 194 -11.33 -17.83 7.67
N PHE A 195 -12.61 -17.77 8.03
CA PHE A 195 -13.71 -18.22 7.20
C PHE A 195 -14.44 -17.03 6.58
N LEU A 196 -14.63 -17.09 5.27
CA LEU A 196 -15.44 -16.10 4.56
C LEU A 196 -16.91 -16.43 4.75
N LEU A 197 -17.67 -15.51 5.36
CA LEU A 197 -19.12 -15.56 5.42
C LEU A 197 -19.70 -14.62 4.36
N PHE A 198 -20.45 -15.19 3.43
CA PHE A 198 -21.14 -14.40 2.41
C PHE A 198 -22.30 -13.64 3.03
N LEU A 199 -22.16 -12.34 3.19
CA LEU A 199 -23.24 -11.46 3.58
C LEU A 199 -23.69 -10.66 2.35
N CYS A 200 -24.71 -11.16 1.66
CA CYS A 200 -25.35 -10.45 0.57
C CYS A 200 -26.18 -9.29 1.14
N LEU A 201 -25.57 -8.11 1.31
CA LEU A 201 -26.29 -6.89 1.60
C LEU A 201 -26.47 -6.11 0.29
N ILE A 202 -27.70 -5.96 -0.17
CA ILE A 202 -28.05 -5.11 -1.31
C ILE A 202 -27.72 -3.66 -0.93
N VAL A 203 -26.65 -3.13 -1.51
CA VAL A 203 -25.91 -1.95 -1.03
C VAL A 203 -26.48 -0.63 -1.55
N GLU A 204 -27.73 -0.54 -2.00
CA GLU A 204 -28.26 0.79 -2.34
C GLU A 204 -28.20 1.79 -1.18
N LYS A 205 -28.27 1.33 0.07
CA LYS A 205 -28.14 2.18 1.27
C LYS A 205 -26.71 2.29 1.83
N VAL A 206 -25.85 1.30 1.61
CA VAL A 206 -24.51 1.25 2.24
C VAL A 206 -23.48 2.13 1.49
N ARG A 207 -23.67 2.45 0.21
CA ARG A 207 -22.81 3.41 -0.50
C ARG A 207 -22.61 4.73 0.24
N LYS A 208 -23.63 5.22 0.92
CA LYS A 208 -23.58 6.48 1.68
C LYS A 208 -22.80 6.35 2.99
N TYR A 209 -22.91 5.21 3.65
CA TYR A 209 -22.25 4.97 4.95
C TYR A 209 -20.77 4.57 4.80
N LEU A 210 -20.43 3.80 3.79
CA LEU A 210 -19.03 3.45 3.50
C LEU A 210 -18.20 4.66 3.09
N PHE A 211 -18.76 5.58 2.30
CA PHE A 211 -18.10 6.83 1.95
C PHE A 211 -17.86 7.71 3.19
N ILE A 212 -18.79 7.73 4.14
CA ILE A 212 -18.66 8.46 5.40
C ILE A 212 -17.59 7.81 6.30
N LEU A 213 -17.54 6.50 6.38
CA LEU A 213 -16.52 5.78 7.14
C LEU A 213 -15.12 6.00 6.54
N GLN A 214 -14.97 5.92 5.23
CA GLN A 214 -13.70 6.17 4.54
C GLN A 214 -13.21 7.61 4.72
N GLN A 215 -14.10 8.60 4.75
CA GLN A 215 -13.75 10.00 5.04
C GLN A 215 -13.44 10.25 6.51
N SER A 216 -14.15 9.61 7.44
CA SER A 216 -13.86 9.78 8.87
C SER A 216 -12.52 9.17 9.27
N TRP A 217 -12.06 8.11 8.60
CA TRP A 217 -10.75 7.51 8.84
C TRP A 217 -9.60 8.35 8.28
N LYS A 218 -9.78 9.04 7.16
CA LYS A 218 -8.78 10.01 6.66
C LYS A 218 -8.59 11.21 7.58
N ASN A 219 -9.57 11.53 8.40
CA ASN A 219 -9.52 12.66 9.34
C ASN A 219 -9.01 12.29 10.75
N ILE A 220 -8.72 11.02 11.03
CA ILE A 220 -8.24 10.55 12.35
C ILE A 220 -6.72 10.36 12.37
N TYR A 221 -6.04 10.39 11.21
CA TYR A 221 -4.60 10.18 11.08
C TYR A 221 -3.85 11.38 10.47
N ILE A 222 -4.33 12.61 10.75
CA ILE A 222 -3.55 13.84 10.51
C ILE A 222 -3.23 14.48 11.87
#